data_737dfa59b33a3c61a70f743cb4161932
#
_entry.id   737dfa59b33a3c61a70f743cb4161932
#
_cell.length_a   1.000
_cell.length_b   1.000
_cell.length_c   1.000
_cell.angle_alpha   90.00
_cell.angle_beta   90.00
_cell.angle_gamma   90.00
#
_symmetry.space_group_name_H-M   'P 1'
#
loop_
_entity.id
_entity.type
_entity.pdbx_description
1 polymer ?
#
loop_
_entity_poly.entity_id
_entity_poly.type
_entity_poly.pdbx_seq_one_letter_code
_entity_poly.pdbx_strand_id
1 'polypeptide(L)'
;MGKGWGCVPSKKKQPIPTTTAVSTAVVDEDNLPASTPPAANKATDEYSAPIPSEPHRNLKLWIVFYSMYGHVEGLARRMKRGADSVDGVEAVLYRVPETLTDEALGKMRAPQKDSSIPVIGSPGDLAGAGGFLFGFPTRYGCMAAQMKAFFDSTGQLWKEQKLAGKPAGFFISTGTQGGGQETTA
;
A
#
# COMPACT_ATOMS: atom_id res chain seq x y z
N MET A 1 -40.83 -27.72 33.30
CA MET A 1 -39.51 -28.20 33.68
C MET A 1 -38.46 -27.33 33.00
N GLY A 2 -37.98 -26.31 33.70
CA GLY A 2 -36.98 -25.36 33.20
C GLY A 2 -35.57 -25.92 33.44
N LYS A 3 -34.72 -25.98 32.40
CA LYS A 3 -33.30 -26.25 32.52
C LYS A 3 -32.54 -24.94 32.64
N GLY A 4 -31.98 -24.67 33.82
CA GLY A 4 -31.19 -23.52 34.10
C GLY A 4 -29.83 -23.55 33.36
N TRP A 5 -29.44 -22.45 32.81
CA TRP A 5 -28.12 -22.21 32.23
C TRP A 5 -27.15 -21.87 33.36
N GLY A 6 -26.21 -22.78 33.62
CA GLY A 6 -25.17 -22.59 34.64
C GLY A 6 -24.13 -21.56 34.16
N CYS A 7 -23.96 -20.50 34.95
CA CYS A 7 -22.85 -19.55 34.79
C CYS A 7 -21.52 -20.28 35.13
N VAL A 8 -20.58 -20.22 34.22
CA VAL A 8 -19.21 -20.67 34.45
C VAL A 8 -18.46 -19.60 35.26
N PRO A 9 -17.85 -19.90 36.41
CA PRO A 9 -17.15 -18.92 37.20
C PRO A 9 -15.85 -18.48 36.51
N SER A 10 -15.65 -17.16 36.41
CA SER A 10 -14.44 -16.55 35.89
C SER A 10 -13.23 -16.91 36.76
N LYS A 11 -12.18 -17.47 36.14
CA LYS A 11 -10.89 -17.73 36.83
C LYS A 11 -10.27 -16.36 37.23
N LYS A 12 -9.92 -16.26 38.52
CA LYS A 12 -9.16 -15.12 39.08
C LYS A 12 -7.86 -14.90 38.28
N LYS A 13 -7.65 -13.71 37.73
CA LYS A 13 -6.37 -13.30 37.15
C LYS A 13 -5.31 -13.25 38.25
N GLN A 14 -4.19 -13.90 38.02
CA GLN A 14 -2.98 -13.76 38.86
C GLN A 14 -2.37 -12.37 38.57
N PRO A 15 -1.77 -11.70 39.59
CA PRO A 15 -1.12 -10.42 39.41
C PRO A 15 0.15 -10.57 38.58
N ILE A 16 0.34 -9.63 37.64
CA ILE A 16 1.54 -9.51 36.80
C ILE A 16 2.71 -9.10 37.71
N PRO A 17 3.88 -9.73 37.64
CA PRO A 17 5.05 -9.31 38.41
C PRO A 17 5.51 -7.92 37.93
N THR A 18 5.67 -7.00 38.87
CA THR A 18 6.18 -5.65 38.66
C THR A 18 7.63 -5.72 38.23
N THR A 19 7.90 -5.34 36.99
CA THR A 19 9.27 -5.24 36.45
C THR A 19 9.99 -4.10 37.16
N THR A 20 11.15 -4.43 37.70
CA THR A 20 12.10 -3.57 38.40
C THR A 20 12.47 -2.33 37.56
N ALA A 21 12.47 -1.19 38.16
CA ALA A 21 12.86 0.09 37.59
C ALA A 21 14.26 0.03 37.00
N VAL A 22 14.38 0.35 35.69
CA VAL A 22 15.66 0.60 35.04
C VAL A 22 16.14 1.99 35.50
N SER A 23 17.27 2.02 36.22
CA SER A 23 17.99 3.24 36.63
C SER A 23 18.41 3.97 35.36
N THR A 24 17.84 5.17 35.17
CA THR A 24 18.35 6.14 34.19
C THR A 24 19.66 6.71 34.71
N ALA A 25 20.77 6.34 34.13
CA ALA A 25 22.04 7.03 34.31
C ALA A 25 21.91 8.44 33.70
N VAL A 26 22.08 9.44 34.55
CA VAL A 26 22.23 10.83 34.12
C VAL A 26 23.59 10.93 33.46
N VAL A 27 23.62 11.29 32.17
CA VAL A 27 24.86 11.57 31.44
C VAL A 27 25.14 13.06 31.65
N ASP A 28 26.28 13.39 32.24
CA ASP A 28 26.76 14.76 32.42
C ASP A 28 26.97 15.42 31.04
N GLU A 29 26.31 16.58 30.84
CA GLU A 29 26.31 17.36 29.59
C GLU A 29 27.59 18.22 29.37
N ASP A 30 28.58 18.14 30.23
CA ASP A 30 29.70 19.12 30.24
C ASP A 30 30.99 18.67 29.51
N ASN A 31 30.94 17.64 28.68
CA ASN A 31 32.18 17.21 27.98
C ASN A 31 31.95 16.85 26.51
N LEU A 32 31.43 17.80 25.71
CA LEU A 32 31.48 17.70 24.25
C LEU A 32 32.62 18.57 23.71
N PRO A 33 33.56 18.02 22.96
CA PRO A 33 34.59 18.84 22.28
C PRO A 33 33.88 19.70 21.22
N ALA A 34 34.18 21.00 21.19
CA ALA A 34 33.69 21.95 20.21
C ALA A 34 34.04 21.49 18.79
N SER A 35 33.03 21.06 18.05
CA SER A 35 33.18 20.79 16.62
C SER A 35 33.17 22.11 15.86
N THR A 36 34.33 22.46 15.31
CA THR A 36 34.49 23.54 14.34
C THR A 36 33.61 23.25 13.13
N PRO A 37 32.78 24.22 12.66
CA PRO A 37 32.01 23.99 11.45
C PRO A 37 32.90 23.82 10.24
N PRO A 38 32.64 22.85 9.34
CA PRO A 38 33.41 22.71 8.11
C PRO A 38 33.22 23.95 7.25
N ALA A 39 34.37 24.45 6.70
CA ALA A 39 34.40 25.57 5.78
C ALA A 39 33.39 25.40 4.65
N ALA A 40 32.65 26.46 4.38
CA ALA A 40 31.69 26.56 3.28
C ALA A 40 32.40 26.27 1.95
N ASN A 41 32.23 25.06 1.43
CA ASN A 41 32.57 24.76 0.04
C ASN A 41 31.61 25.56 -0.83
N LYS A 42 32.17 26.52 -1.58
CA LYS A 42 31.48 27.13 -2.71
C LYS A 42 31.09 26.00 -3.68
N ALA A 43 29.81 25.60 -3.63
CA ALA A 43 29.22 24.80 -4.70
C ALA A 43 29.26 25.67 -5.96
N THR A 44 30.14 25.35 -6.86
CA THR A 44 30.12 25.82 -8.24
C THR A 44 28.84 25.30 -8.87
N ASP A 45 28.02 26.24 -9.37
CA ASP A 45 26.87 25.96 -10.25
C ASP A 45 27.37 25.32 -11.55
N GLU A 46 27.48 23.99 -11.54
CA GLU A 46 27.77 23.19 -12.71
C GLU A 46 26.84 21.98 -12.76
N TYR A 47 25.51 22.25 -12.76
CA TYR A 47 24.51 21.26 -13.11
C TYR A 47 23.58 21.80 -14.20
N SER A 48 24.11 21.93 -15.40
CA SER A 48 23.36 22.17 -16.62
C SER A 48 23.94 21.36 -17.77
N ALA A 49 24.06 20.04 -17.59
CA ALA A 49 24.10 19.16 -18.76
C ALA A 49 22.63 18.91 -19.18
N PRO A 50 22.21 19.22 -20.42
CA PRO A 50 20.92 18.78 -20.89
C PRO A 50 20.89 17.25 -20.84
N ILE A 51 19.95 16.70 -20.06
CA ILE A 51 19.66 15.27 -20.08
C ILE A 51 19.40 14.91 -21.54
N PRO A 52 20.15 14.00 -22.15
CA PRO A 52 19.88 13.55 -23.51
C PRO A 52 18.42 13.11 -23.54
N SER A 53 17.61 13.67 -24.44
CA SER A 53 16.25 13.24 -24.68
C SER A 53 16.33 11.82 -25.27
N GLU A 54 16.39 10.81 -24.39
CA GLU A 54 16.17 9.43 -24.80
C GLU A 54 14.85 9.35 -25.57
N PRO A 55 14.78 8.59 -26.66
CA PRO A 55 13.54 8.45 -27.42
C PRO A 55 12.44 8.00 -26.44
N HIS A 56 11.33 8.74 -26.42
CA HIS A 56 10.20 8.56 -25.51
C HIS A 56 9.78 7.09 -25.46
N ARG A 57 10.34 6.32 -24.50
CA ARG A 57 9.86 4.98 -24.20
C ARG A 57 8.49 5.16 -23.60
N ASN A 58 7.44 4.69 -24.26
CA ASN A 58 6.10 4.70 -23.70
C ASN A 58 6.13 3.98 -22.35
N LEU A 59 6.01 4.76 -21.27
CA LEU A 59 5.97 4.23 -19.92
C LEU A 59 4.62 3.54 -19.72
N LYS A 60 4.62 2.23 -19.51
CA LYS A 60 3.42 1.50 -19.14
C LYS A 60 3.16 1.61 -17.64
N LEU A 61 2.18 2.41 -17.26
CA LEU A 61 1.73 2.55 -15.89
C LEU A 61 0.55 1.61 -15.63
N TRP A 62 0.75 0.63 -14.74
CA TRP A 62 -0.33 -0.26 -14.37
C TRP A 62 -1.03 0.22 -13.11
N ILE A 63 -2.34 0.39 -13.21
CA ILE A 63 -3.22 0.76 -12.10
C ILE A 63 -3.96 -0.51 -11.68
N VAL A 64 -3.44 -1.17 -10.65
CA VAL A 64 -3.95 -2.44 -10.13
C VAL A 64 -4.77 -2.18 -8.88
N PHE A 65 -6.04 -2.58 -8.86
CA PHE A 65 -6.90 -2.20 -7.76
C PHE A 65 -7.89 -3.29 -7.34
N TYR A 66 -8.38 -3.15 -6.11
CA TYR A 66 -9.57 -3.81 -5.61
C TYR A 66 -10.63 -2.78 -5.25
N SER A 67 -11.87 -3.03 -5.65
CA SER A 67 -13.01 -2.19 -5.28
C SER A 67 -14.25 -3.04 -5.09
N MET A 68 -14.86 -3.04 -3.90
CA MET A 68 -16.10 -3.75 -3.68
C MET A 68 -17.31 -2.96 -4.18
N TYR A 69 -17.40 -1.69 -3.86
CA TYR A 69 -18.56 -0.83 -4.11
C TYR A 69 -18.31 0.27 -5.15
N GLY A 70 -17.22 0.19 -5.92
CA GLY A 70 -16.94 1.12 -7.01
C GLY A 70 -16.13 2.38 -6.63
N HIS A 71 -15.94 2.70 -5.35
CA HIS A 71 -15.23 3.92 -4.94
C HIS A 71 -13.78 3.96 -5.42
N VAL A 72 -13.01 2.90 -5.16
CA VAL A 72 -11.61 2.80 -5.61
C VAL A 72 -11.54 2.69 -7.14
N GLU A 73 -12.48 2.00 -7.77
CA GLU A 73 -12.57 1.95 -9.24
C GLU A 73 -12.76 3.35 -9.84
N GLY A 74 -13.66 4.15 -9.25
CA GLY A 74 -13.87 5.54 -9.68
C GLY A 74 -12.59 6.38 -9.58
N LEU A 75 -11.77 6.18 -8.54
CA LEU A 75 -10.45 6.81 -8.42
C LEU A 75 -9.47 6.30 -9.48
N ALA A 76 -9.39 4.97 -9.67
CA ALA A 76 -8.52 4.35 -10.65
C ALA A 76 -8.78 4.87 -12.07
N ARG A 77 -10.06 5.01 -12.47
CA ARG A 77 -10.45 5.58 -13.76
C ARG A 77 -10.04 7.03 -13.92
N ARG A 78 -10.11 7.83 -12.85
CA ARG A 78 -9.65 9.24 -12.87
C ARG A 78 -8.14 9.30 -13.00
N MET A 79 -7.40 8.47 -12.26
CA MET A 79 -5.94 8.38 -12.36
C MET A 79 -5.49 7.94 -13.76
N LYS A 80 -6.19 6.95 -14.35
CA LYS A 80 -5.93 6.57 -15.75
C LYS A 80 -6.06 7.74 -16.69
N ARG A 81 -7.16 8.50 -16.62
CA ARG A 81 -7.35 9.70 -17.49
C ARG A 81 -6.24 10.73 -17.29
N GLY A 82 -5.80 10.95 -16.04
CA GLY A 82 -4.69 11.86 -15.75
C GLY A 82 -3.37 11.36 -16.34
N ALA A 83 -3.08 10.07 -16.19
CA ALA A 83 -1.86 9.47 -16.71
C ALA A 83 -1.83 9.46 -18.26
N ASP A 84 -2.95 9.13 -18.91
CA ASP A 84 -3.08 9.13 -20.37
C ASP A 84 -2.99 10.54 -20.98
N SER A 85 -3.12 11.61 -20.18
CA SER A 85 -2.89 12.99 -20.64
C SER A 85 -1.42 13.39 -20.68
N VAL A 86 -0.51 12.54 -20.22
CA VAL A 86 0.93 12.79 -20.24
C VAL A 86 1.54 12.07 -21.44
N ASP A 87 2.24 12.83 -22.28
CA ASP A 87 2.90 12.28 -23.46
C ASP A 87 3.90 11.18 -23.08
N GLY A 88 3.85 10.06 -23.79
CA GLY A 88 4.73 8.92 -23.54
C GLY A 88 4.32 8.03 -22.36
N VAL A 89 3.13 8.21 -21.78
CA VAL A 89 2.56 7.36 -20.72
C VAL A 89 1.33 6.63 -21.24
N GLU A 90 1.29 5.33 -21.05
CA GLU A 90 0.13 4.46 -21.32
C GLU A 90 -0.34 3.85 -20.00
N ALA A 91 -1.52 4.23 -19.52
CA ALA A 91 -2.07 3.68 -18.29
C ALA A 91 -3.04 2.54 -18.57
N VAL A 92 -2.87 1.41 -17.89
CA VAL A 92 -3.73 0.22 -18.01
C VAL A 92 -4.35 -0.10 -16.66
N LEU A 93 -5.67 -0.36 -16.66
CA LEU A 93 -6.41 -0.76 -15.46
C LEU A 93 -6.46 -2.27 -15.34
N TYR A 94 -6.21 -2.78 -14.13
CA TYR A 94 -6.39 -4.17 -13.76
C TYR A 94 -7.11 -4.28 -12.41
N ARG A 95 -8.00 -5.26 -12.29
CA ARG A 95 -8.56 -5.66 -11.00
C ARG A 95 -7.78 -6.85 -10.46
N VAL A 96 -7.60 -6.92 -9.14
CA VAL A 96 -7.15 -8.16 -8.50
C VAL A 96 -8.31 -9.16 -8.42
N PRO A 97 -8.00 -10.47 -8.37
CA PRO A 97 -9.03 -11.50 -8.22
C PRO A 97 -9.89 -11.31 -6.97
N GLU A 98 -11.16 -11.68 -7.06
CA GLU A 98 -12.06 -11.75 -5.90
C GLU A 98 -11.75 -13.00 -5.08
N THR A 99 -11.83 -12.87 -3.75
CA THR A 99 -11.61 -13.98 -2.81
C THR A 99 -12.89 -14.41 -2.10
N LEU A 100 -13.97 -13.63 -2.21
CA LEU A 100 -15.26 -13.93 -1.63
C LEU A 100 -16.11 -14.77 -2.59
N THR A 101 -16.98 -15.60 -2.02
CA THR A 101 -17.95 -16.36 -2.80
C THR A 101 -19.07 -15.45 -3.33
N ASP A 102 -19.73 -15.85 -4.42
CA ASP A 102 -20.87 -15.11 -4.98
C ASP A 102 -22.01 -14.98 -3.96
N GLU A 103 -22.21 -15.98 -3.11
CA GLU A 103 -23.17 -15.93 -2.02
C GLU A 103 -22.85 -14.80 -1.02
N ALA A 104 -21.57 -14.67 -0.63
CA ALA A 104 -21.12 -13.61 0.27
C ALA A 104 -21.28 -12.23 -0.36
N LEU A 105 -20.90 -12.08 -1.64
CA LEU A 105 -21.06 -10.84 -2.40
C LEU A 105 -22.55 -10.46 -2.52
N GLY A 106 -23.43 -11.44 -2.75
CA GLY A 106 -24.89 -11.24 -2.80
C GLY A 106 -25.45 -10.75 -1.46
N LYS A 107 -25.05 -11.38 -0.34
CA LYS A 107 -25.44 -10.93 1.01
C LYS A 107 -24.96 -9.51 1.32
N MET A 108 -23.78 -9.14 0.85
CA MET A 108 -23.21 -7.80 0.99
C MET A 108 -23.80 -6.79 0.00
N ARG A 109 -24.67 -7.21 -0.91
CA ARG A 109 -25.22 -6.38 -1.99
C ARG A 109 -24.12 -5.67 -2.79
N ALA A 110 -23.01 -6.38 -3.03
CA ALA A 110 -21.92 -5.86 -3.85
C ALA A 110 -22.40 -5.69 -5.30
N PRO A 111 -22.16 -4.53 -5.93
CA PRO A 111 -22.55 -4.33 -7.33
C PRO A 111 -21.71 -5.22 -8.25
N GLN A 112 -22.31 -5.54 -9.41
CA GLN A 112 -21.59 -6.24 -10.45
C GLN A 112 -20.34 -5.47 -10.88
N LYS A 113 -19.26 -6.19 -11.13
CA LYS A 113 -17.99 -5.60 -11.57
C LYS A 113 -18.07 -5.30 -13.08
N ASP A 114 -17.44 -4.20 -13.48
CA ASP A 114 -17.35 -3.86 -14.89
C ASP A 114 -16.46 -4.87 -15.64
N SER A 115 -17.05 -5.59 -16.58
CA SER A 115 -16.38 -6.62 -17.37
C SER A 115 -15.33 -6.05 -18.34
N SER A 116 -15.37 -4.74 -18.64
CA SER A 116 -14.39 -4.07 -19.49
C SER A 116 -13.00 -3.95 -18.85
N ILE A 117 -12.90 -4.06 -17.51
CA ILE A 117 -11.63 -4.02 -16.80
C ILE A 117 -11.18 -5.46 -16.53
N PRO A 118 -10.06 -5.90 -17.12
CA PRO A 118 -9.56 -7.24 -16.94
C PRO A 118 -9.14 -7.50 -15.49
N VAL A 119 -9.30 -8.75 -15.07
CA VAL A 119 -8.66 -9.26 -13.85
C VAL A 119 -7.22 -9.63 -14.21
N ILE A 120 -6.27 -9.23 -13.35
CA ILE A 120 -4.87 -9.62 -13.54
C ILE A 120 -4.75 -11.14 -13.44
N GLY A 121 -4.22 -11.76 -14.46
CA GLY A 121 -4.21 -13.22 -14.59
C GLY A 121 -3.16 -13.87 -13.70
N SER A 122 -1.98 -13.27 -13.64
CA SER A 122 -0.85 -13.78 -12.87
C SER A 122 -0.07 -12.64 -12.23
N PRO A 123 0.47 -12.82 -11.01
CA PRO A 123 1.41 -11.87 -10.43
C PRO A 123 2.61 -11.60 -11.35
N GLY A 124 3.05 -12.60 -12.12
CA GLY A 124 4.14 -12.49 -13.08
C GLY A 124 3.92 -11.43 -14.15
N ASP A 125 2.67 -11.12 -14.47
CA ASP A 125 2.31 -10.09 -15.45
C ASP A 125 2.84 -8.70 -15.04
N LEU A 126 2.98 -8.42 -13.74
CA LEU A 126 3.57 -7.17 -13.23
C LEU A 126 4.95 -6.86 -13.82
N ALA A 127 5.70 -7.88 -14.23
CA ALA A 127 7.02 -7.67 -14.82
C ALA A 127 6.97 -6.83 -16.12
N GLY A 128 5.83 -6.79 -16.81
CA GLY A 128 5.63 -6.00 -18.04
C GLY A 128 5.39 -4.52 -17.84
N ALA A 129 5.15 -4.06 -16.61
CA ALA A 129 4.90 -2.65 -16.30
C ALA A 129 6.21 -1.87 -16.08
N GLY A 130 6.19 -0.57 -16.38
CA GLY A 130 7.27 0.36 -16.04
C GLY A 130 7.06 1.04 -14.67
N GLY A 131 5.83 1.05 -14.16
CA GLY A 131 5.47 1.60 -12.85
C GLY A 131 4.08 1.16 -12.42
N PHE A 132 3.74 1.38 -11.15
CA PHE A 132 2.50 0.89 -10.54
C PHE A 132 1.77 1.94 -9.72
N LEU A 133 0.43 1.89 -9.77
CA LEU A 133 -0.44 2.49 -8.77
C LEU A 133 -1.36 1.38 -8.22
N PHE A 134 -1.25 1.10 -6.93
CA PHE A 134 -2.08 0.10 -6.27
C PHE A 134 -3.21 0.77 -5.49
N GLY A 135 -4.46 0.36 -5.78
CA GLY A 135 -5.65 0.96 -5.19
C GLY A 135 -6.47 -0.02 -4.37
N PHE A 136 -6.84 0.34 -3.13
CA PHE A 136 -7.67 -0.52 -2.30
C PHE A 136 -8.43 0.26 -1.23
N PRO A 137 -9.57 -0.26 -0.74
CA PRO A 137 -10.24 0.31 0.42
C PRO A 137 -9.56 -0.15 1.70
N THR A 138 -9.57 0.70 2.73
CA THR A 138 -9.14 0.29 4.06
C THR A 138 -10.13 -0.71 4.68
N ARG A 139 -9.60 -1.70 5.39
CA ARG A 139 -10.34 -2.70 6.16
C ARG A 139 -9.58 -2.96 7.46
N TYR A 140 -10.18 -2.58 8.59
CA TYR A 140 -9.56 -2.76 9.92
C TYR A 140 -8.13 -2.17 10.02
N GLY A 141 -7.91 -0.98 9.43
CA GLY A 141 -6.60 -0.33 9.43
C GLY A 141 -5.56 -0.96 8.50
N CYS A 142 -6.01 -1.82 7.57
CA CYS A 142 -5.14 -2.49 6.60
C CYS A 142 -5.78 -2.50 5.20
N MET A 143 -5.06 -2.98 4.20
CA MET A 143 -5.61 -3.19 2.86
C MET A 143 -6.69 -4.29 2.86
N ALA A 144 -7.58 -4.26 1.88
CA ALA A 144 -8.56 -5.33 1.68
C ALA A 144 -7.85 -6.68 1.45
N ALA A 145 -8.46 -7.76 1.98
CA ALA A 145 -7.89 -9.11 1.90
C ALA A 145 -7.56 -9.56 0.47
N GLN A 146 -8.34 -9.14 -0.51
CA GLN A 146 -8.12 -9.43 -1.93
C GLN A 146 -6.80 -8.85 -2.43
N MET A 147 -6.51 -7.59 -2.06
CA MET A 147 -5.23 -6.96 -2.42
C MET A 147 -4.07 -7.61 -1.67
N LYS A 148 -4.24 -7.94 -0.39
CA LYS A 148 -3.22 -8.64 0.39
C LYS A 148 -2.92 -10.02 -0.19
N ALA A 149 -3.94 -10.80 -0.54
CA ALA A 149 -3.77 -12.10 -1.19
C ALA A 149 -3.01 -11.99 -2.53
N PHE A 150 -3.30 -10.94 -3.30
CA PHE A 150 -2.55 -10.65 -4.52
C PHE A 150 -1.08 -10.35 -4.22
N PHE A 151 -0.76 -9.49 -3.25
CA PHE A 151 0.63 -9.22 -2.88
C PHE A 151 1.33 -10.47 -2.33
N ASP A 152 0.66 -11.29 -1.52
CA ASP A 152 1.23 -12.54 -1.00
C ASP A 152 1.60 -13.51 -2.13
N SER A 153 0.91 -13.44 -3.27
CA SER A 153 1.22 -14.25 -4.43
C SER A 153 2.42 -13.77 -5.26
N THR A 154 2.99 -12.57 -4.97
CA THR A 154 4.12 -12.01 -5.72
C THR A 154 5.50 -12.51 -5.27
N GLY A 155 5.57 -13.47 -4.35
CA GLY A 155 6.84 -13.93 -3.75
C GLY A 155 7.90 -14.35 -4.77
N GLN A 156 7.52 -14.93 -5.91
CA GLN A 156 8.46 -15.30 -6.96
C GLN A 156 9.08 -14.07 -7.64
N LEU A 157 8.30 -13.00 -7.86
CA LEU A 157 8.81 -11.74 -8.44
C LEU A 157 9.85 -11.09 -7.50
N TRP A 158 9.61 -11.17 -6.18
CA TRP A 158 10.57 -10.71 -5.18
C TRP A 158 11.86 -11.51 -5.23
N LYS A 159 11.77 -12.84 -5.27
CA LYS A 159 12.93 -13.72 -5.36
C LYS A 159 13.77 -13.46 -6.61
N GLU A 160 13.10 -13.19 -7.73
CA GLU A 160 13.74 -12.92 -9.03
C GLU A 160 14.08 -11.43 -9.24
N GLN A 161 13.74 -10.56 -8.27
CA GLN A 161 13.94 -9.12 -8.32
C GLN A 161 13.37 -8.44 -9.59
N LYS A 162 12.34 -9.01 -10.20
CA LYS A 162 11.76 -8.52 -11.46
C LYS A 162 11.11 -7.14 -11.37
N LEU A 163 10.78 -6.69 -10.16
CA LEU A 163 10.17 -5.38 -9.91
C LEU A 163 11.18 -4.37 -9.35
N ALA A 164 12.44 -4.74 -9.21
CA ALA A 164 13.47 -3.84 -8.69
C ALA A 164 13.60 -2.59 -9.58
N GLY A 165 13.68 -1.41 -8.94
CA GLY A 165 13.80 -0.13 -9.62
C GLY A 165 12.51 0.40 -10.26
N LYS A 166 11.39 -0.32 -10.19
CA LYS A 166 10.10 0.17 -10.72
C LYS A 166 9.37 0.99 -9.66
N PRO A 167 8.97 2.24 -9.96
CA PRO A 167 8.23 3.07 -9.01
C PRO A 167 6.85 2.50 -8.73
N ALA A 168 6.43 2.57 -7.46
CA ALA A 168 5.10 2.16 -7.04
C ALA A 168 4.49 3.22 -6.11
N GLY A 169 3.19 3.44 -6.24
CA GLY A 169 2.41 4.33 -5.39
C GLY A 169 1.11 3.66 -4.94
N PHE A 170 0.51 4.20 -3.88
CA PHE A 170 -0.76 3.71 -3.35
C PHE A 170 -1.83 4.79 -3.39
N PHE A 171 -3.08 4.39 -3.58
CA PHE A 171 -4.25 5.23 -3.38
C PHE A 171 -5.34 4.46 -2.65
N ILE A 172 -5.93 5.11 -1.65
CA ILE A 172 -6.79 4.44 -0.68
C ILE A 172 -8.12 5.17 -0.55
N SER A 173 -9.18 4.40 -0.37
CA SER A 173 -10.48 4.91 0.03
C SER A 173 -10.77 4.47 1.47
N THR A 174 -11.04 5.43 2.34
CA THR A 174 -11.41 5.21 3.74
C THR A 174 -12.86 5.64 3.97
N GLY A 175 -13.52 5.03 4.94
CA GLY A 175 -14.89 5.40 5.34
C GLY A 175 -14.94 6.60 6.28
N THR A 176 -13.81 7.09 6.77
CA THR A 176 -13.72 8.15 7.79
C THR A 176 -12.86 9.29 7.27
N GLN A 177 -13.35 10.51 7.37
CA GLN A 177 -12.55 11.69 7.07
C GLN A 177 -11.49 11.88 8.15
N GLY A 178 -10.22 12.04 7.76
CA GLY A 178 -9.10 12.20 8.67
C GLY A 178 -8.72 10.92 9.44
N GLY A 179 -9.16 9.73 8.97
CA GLY A 179 -8.80 8.44 9.56
C GLY A 179 -8.60 7.39 8.47
N GLY A 180 -7.84 6.33 8.77
CA GLY A 180 -7.55 5.24 7.85
C GLY A 180 -6.39 5.50 6.88
N GLN A 181 -5.73 6.66 6.96
CA GLN A 181 -4.57 6.96 6.11
C GLN A 181 -3.36 6.11 6.49
N GLU A 182 -3.26 5.66 7.73
CA GLU A 182 -2.23 4.73 8.23
C GLU A 182 -2.17 3.42 7.43
N THR A 183 -3.22 3.10 6.70
CA THR A 183 -3.26 1.91 5.82
C THR A 183 -2.19 1.93 4.72
N THR A 184 -1.59 3.08 4.43
CA THR A 184 -0.48 3.23 3.48
C THR A 184 0.90 3.12 4.10
N ALA A 185 0.99 3.11 5.43
CA ALA A 185 2.25 3.11 6.17
C ALA A 185 2.90 1.73 6.27
#